data_58489dcf7e464f55784a4cf56ee7c8a5
#
_entry.id   58489dcf7e464f55784a4cf56ee7c8a5
#
_cell.length_a   1.000
_cell.length_b   1.000
_cell.length_c   1.000
_cell.angle_alpha   90.00
_cell.angle_beta   90.00
_cell.angle_gamma   90.00
#
_symmetry.space_group_name_H-M   'P 1'
#
loop_
_entity.id
_entity.type
_entity.pdbx_description
1 polymer ?
#
loop_
_entity_poly.entity_id
_entity_poly.type
_entity_poly.pdbx_seq_one_letter_code
_entity_poly.pdbx_strand_id
1 'polypeptide(L)'
;SGALPHHFRGNFFGKILVAGMDTCTVALTDISKIVGSITQDINAQMVASIVEDELLFGLENFAVPHAEIPERITYALETVGIANLRFREIASLSGGQKQKVAIAALLALQPQVMVLDEPTAALDPTSSELIFQTLSELNKTKGITVVVIEQKVGLLAKYCSKIAVMDKGTICAYGSGEEVFSQVDLLQEVGVDVPRCVRVSKGVHELLHQVEYARLLSDADQAVCDETALSVQSAAKQLAYCVGALQHRSISLTESAELPATDAVELAGETYLPKIDGPVVAESSGPFDRIGVLQDAEQPSVQSVLDVIDATFKYQNSTDGVERVSLSLHSGELVALVGQNGAGKTTLTKLVNGLLRPRSGDIHIKGASCKDWKTSQIAQHVSTLFQNPDYQICKERAIEEIKLR
;
A
#
# COMPACT_ATOMS: atom_id res chain seq x y z
N SER A 1 8.60 -1.04 22.51
CA SER A 1 9.02 0.37 22.56
C SER A 1 9.09 0.94 23.99
N GLY A 2 8.48 0.31 25.00
CA GLY A 2 8.43 0.84 26.36
C GLY A 2 7.46 2.01 26.57
N ALA A 3 6.64 2.35 25.56
CA ALA A 3 5.62 3.40 25.72
C ALA A 3 4.63 3.09 26.84
N LEU A 4 4.31 1.82 27.07
CA LEU A 4 3.62 1.32 28.25
C LEU A 4 4.65 0.68 29.20
N PRO A 5 4.64 1.01 30.49
CA PRO A 5 3.75 1.96 31.22
C PRO A 5 4.29 3.40 31.27
N HIS A 6 5.46 3.72 30.67
CA HIS A 6 6.17 4.98 30.90
C HIS A 6 5.44 6.21 30.36
N HIS A 7 4.82 6.10 29.20
CA HIS A 7 4.15 7.23 28.53
C HIS A 7 2.65 7.21 28.71
N PHE A 8 2.04 6.03 28.62
CA PHE A 8 0.60 5.84 28.78
C PHE A 8 0.29 5.22 30.14
N ARG A 9 -0.66 5.82 30.87
CA ARG A 9 -1.14 5.30 32.16
C ARG A 9 -2.16 4.21 31.92
N GLY A 10 -2.09 3.13 32.69
CA GLY A 10 -3.03 2.01 32.62
C GLY A 10 -2.63 0.90 33.59
N ASN A 11 -3.49 -0.11 33.71
CA ASN A 11 -3.17 -1.33 34.46
C ASN A 11 -2.40 -2.26 33.51
N PHE A 12 -1.18 -2.60 33.88
CA PHE A 12 -0.33 -3.50 33.12
C PHE A 12 -0.24 -4.84 33.86
N PHE A 13 -0.61 -5.92 33.18
CA PHE A 13 -0.53 -7.28 33.71
C PHE A 13 0.41 -8.09 32.81
N GLY A 14 1.22 -8.92 33.44
CA GLY A 14 2.22 -9.73 32.72
C GLY A 14 3.60 -9.07 32.71
N LYS A 15 4.44 -9.47 31.74
CA LYS A 15 5.83 -9.06 31.65
C LYS A 15 6.24 -8.91 30.19
N ILE A 16 6.93 -7.82 29.86
CA ILE A 16 7.57 -7.60 28.55
C ILE A 16 9.07 -7.50 28.77
N LEU A 17 9.82 -8.34 28.10
CA LEU A 17 11.28 -8.36 28.15
C LEU A 17 11.87 -7.89 26.82
N VAL A 18 12.80 -6.94 26.88
CA VAL A 18 13.61 -6.48 25.74
C VAL A 18 15.07 -6.77 26.06
N ALA A 19 15.69 -7.65 25.28
CA ALA A 19 17.05 -8.14 25.54
C ALA A 19 17.26 -8.57 27.01
N GLY A 20 16.26 -9.25 27.60
CA GLY A 20 16.29 -9.69 29.00
C GLY A 20 15.91 -8.63 30.03
N MET A 21 15.79 -7.37 29.66
CA MET A 21 15.40 -6.27 30.54
C MET A 21 13.87 -6.15 30.62
N ASP A 22 13.35 -6.02 31.84
CA ASP A 22 11.93 -5.81 32.07
C ASP A 22 11.57 -4.36 31.78
N THR A 23 10.68 -4.11 30.80
CA THR A 23 10.29 -2.76 30.37
C THR A 23 9.61 -1.94 31.46
N CYS A 24 9.12 -2.55 32.53
CA CYS A 24 8.53 -1.84 33.67
C CYS A 24 9.55 -1.31 34.68
N THR A 25 10.77 -1.85 34.67
CA THR A 25 11.80 -1.55 35.69
C THR A 25 12.97 -0.74 35.16
N VAL A 26 13.19 -0.70 33.84
CA VAL A 26 14.27 0.06 33.22
C VAL A 26 13.80 1.37 32.63
N ALA A 27 14.70 2.34 32.48
CA ALA A 27 14.37 3.63 31.88
C ALA A 27 14.07 3.48 30.38
N LEU A 28 13.15 4.31 29.89
CA LEU A 28 12.79 4.33 28.47
C LEU A 28 14.02 4.57 27.56
N THR A 29 14.97 5.39 28.02
CA THR A 29 16.22 5.67 27.32
C THR A 29 17.09 4.43 27.10
N ASP A 30 17.06 3.46 28.03
CA ASP A 30 17.82 2.23 27.87
C ASP A 30 17.15 1.27 26.89
N ILE A 31 15.82 1.24 26.89
CA ILE A 31 15.03 0.48 25.90
C ILE A 31 15.25 1.06 24.49
N SER A 32 15.26 2.39 24.36
CA SER A 32 15.39 3.08 23.06
C SER A 32 16.75 2.88 22.40
N LYS A 33 17.81 2.53 23.16
CA LYS A 33 19.10 2.13 22.59
C LYS A 33 19.05 0.79 21.86
N ILE A 34 18.06 -0.05 22.16
CA ILE A 34 17.91 -1.38 21.60
C ILE A 34 16.77 -1.42 20.58
N VAL A 35 15.66 -0.75 20.92
CA VAL A 35 14.43 -0.75 20.10
C VAL A 35 14.20 0.64 19.54
N GLY A 36 14.34 0.76 18.23
CA GLY A 36 13.88 1.95 17.52
C GLY A 36 12.46 1.78 17.03
N SER A 37 11.63 2.81 17.10
CA SER A 37 10.24 2.74 16.67
C SER A 37 9.82 3.91 15.80
N ILE A 38 8.99 3.61 14.79
CA ILE A 38 8.27 4.60 13.99
C ILE A 38 6.80 4.43 14.28
N THR A 39 6.13 5.55 14.61
CA THR A 39 4.69 5.60 14.84
C THR A 39 3.94 5.99 13.56
N GLN A 40 2.64 5.76 13.53
CA GLN A 40 1.77 6.07 12.40
C GLN A 40 1.80 7.57 12.03
N ASP A 41 1.84 8.48 13.02
CA ASP A 41 1.99 9.92 12.76
C ASP A 41 3.47 10.33 12.70
N ILE A 42 4.02 10.30 11.51
CA ILE A 42 5.41 10.68 11.24
C ILE A 42 5.65 12.18 11.46
N ASN A 43 4.64 13.03 11.17
CA ASN A 43 4.82 14.46 11.35
C ASN A 43 5.01 14.83 12.83
N ALA A 44 4.37 14.11 13.74
CA ALA A 44 4.55 14.28 15.18
C ALA A 44 5.92 13.79 15.68
N GLN A 45 6.60 12.94 14.91
CA GLN A 45 7.96 12.46 15.25
C GLN A 45 9.08 13.35 14.73
N MET A 46 8.85 14.12 13.65
CA MET A 46 9.87 14.99 13.06
C MET A 46 10.11 16.20 13.95
N VAL A 47 11.36 16.41 14.33
CA VAL A 47 11.79 17.46 15.25
C VAL A 47 12.56 18.58 14.54
N ALA A 48 13.37 18.22 13.53
CA ALA A 48 14.20 19.16 12.80
C ALA A 48 13.51 19.75 11.56
N SER A 49 14.08 20.83 11.03
CA SER A 49 13.60 21.47 9.80
C SER A 49 14.23 20.89 8.54
N ILE A 50 15.44 20.34 8.62
CA ILE A 50 16.24 19.82 7.52
C ILE A 50 16.45 18.31 7.70
N VAL A 51 16.50 17.56 6.60
CA VAL A 51 16.65 16.09 6.63
C VAL A 51 17.93 15.66 7.37
N GLU A 52 19.07 16.28 7.09
CA GLU A 52 20.33 15.96 7.77
C GLU A 52 20.26 16.20 9.27
N ASP A 53 19.65 17.32 9.68
CA ASP A 53 19.53 17.69 11.10
C ASP A 53 18.60 16.73 11.85
N GLU A 54 17.59 16.15 11.18
CA GLU A 54 16.71 15.12 11.75
C GLU A 54 17.49 13.85 12.12
N LEU A 55 18.38 13.40 11.23
CA LEU A 55 19.23 12.25 11.49
C LEU A 55 20.29 12.58 12.56
N LEU A 56 20.90 13.77 12.47
CA LEU A 56 21.89 14.27 13.40
C LEU A 56 21.34 14.34 14.82
N PHE A 57 20.13 14.88 15.00
CA PHE A 57 19.45 15.00 16.29
C PHE A 57 19.39 13.65 17.04
N GLY A 58 19.01 12.59 16.35
CA GLY A 58 18.99 11.25 16.93
C GLY A 58 20.38 10.76 17.33
N LEU A 59 21.36 10.90 16.45
CA LEU A 59 22.73 10.42 16.66
C LEU A 59 23.43 11.15 17.84
N GLU A 60 23.24 12.46 17.96
CA GLU A 60 23.78 13.25 19.09
C GLU A 60 23.13 12.88 20.42
N ASN A 61 21.80 12.71 20.46
CA ASN A 61 21.07 12.30 21.66
C ASN A 61 21.49 10.92 22.18
N PHE A 62 21.89 10.04 21.26
CA PHE A 62 22.43 8.72 21.61
C PHE A 62 23.94 8.71 21.83
N ALA A 63 24.57 9.89 21.87
CA ALA A 63 26.01 10.08 22.09
C ALA A 63 26.86 9.24 21.11
N VAL A 64 26.47 9.16 19.86
CA VAL A 64 27.26 8.51 18.81
C VAL A 64 28.56 9.33 18.62
N PRO A 65 29.72 8.66 18.51
CA PRO A 65 31.00 9.37 18.31
C PRO A 65 30.92 10.29 17.08
N HIS A 66 31.32 11.53 17.22
CA HIS A 66 31.18 12.54 16.15
C HIS A 66 31.86 12.13 14.84
N ALA A 67 32.93 11.35 14.93
CA ALA A 67 33.65 10.83 13.75
C ALA A 67 32.80 9.83 12.92
N GLU A 68 31.83 9.15 13.53
CA GLU A 68 30.98 8.16 12.86
C GLU A 68 29.72 8.78 12.25
N ILE A 69 29.30 9.95 12.73
CA ILE A 69 28.02 10.58 12.37
C ILE A 69 27.88 10.78 10.84
N PRO A 70 28.86 11.39 10.13
CA PRO A 70 28.70 11.62 8.69
C PRO A 70 28.53 10.35 7.86
N GLU A 71 29.26 9.29 8.24
CA GLU A 71 29.17 7.99 7.56
C GLU A 71 27.80 7.33 7.79
N ARG A 72 27.31 7.35 9.04
CA ARG A 72 26.00 6.80 9.40
C ARG A 72 24.86 7.51 8.72
N ILE A 73 24.90 8.85 8.61
CA ILE A 73 23.90 9.65 7.89
C ILE A 73 23.92 9.28 6.40
N THR A 74 25.09 9.27 5.78
CA THR A 74 25.24 8.96 4.37
C THR A 74 24.70 7.55 4.06
N TYR A 75 25.15 6.55 4.81
CA TYR A 75 24.67 5.17 4.70
C TYR A 75 23.16 5.07 4.83
N ALA A 76 22.55 5.71 5.82
CA ALA A 76 21.11 5.64 6.05
C ALA A 76 20.31 6.25 4.89
N LEU A 77 20.71 7.43 4.40
CA LEU A 77 20.04 8.13 3.30
C LEU A 77 20.17 7.37 1.96
N GLU A 78 21.34 6.79 1.69
CA GLU A 78 21.55 5.96 0.51
C GLU A 78 20.72 4.68 0.55
N THR A 79 20.67 4.01 1.70
CA THR A 79 19.93 2.75 1.90
C THR A 79 18.44 2.93 1.59
N VAL A 80 17.81 4.04 1.97
CA VAL A 80 16.40 4.31 1.66
C VAL A 80 16.19 5.08 0.36
N GLY A 81 17.27 5.38 -0.38
CA GLY A 81 17.23 6.01 -1.69
C GLY A 81 16.78 7.47 -1.68
N ILE A 82 17.21 8.27 -0.67
CA ILE A 82 16.90 9.71 -0.53
C ILE A 82 18.13 10.59 -0.29
N ALA A 83 19.32 10.13 -0.67
CA ALA A 83 20.56 10.90 -0.49
C ALA A 83 20.49 12.30 -1.12
N ASN A 84 19.76 12.46 -2.21
CA ASN A 84 19.51 13.74 -2.88
C ASN A 84 18.65 14.72 -2.09
N LEU A 85 18.00 14.28 -1.01
CA LEU A 85 17.13 15.11 -0.15
C LEU A 85 17.85 15.58 1.11
N ARG A 86 19.12 15.21 1.31
CA ARG A 86 19.90 15.43 2.55
C ARG A 86 19.76 16.83 3.13
N PHE A 87 19.83 17.85 2.28
CA PHE A 87 19.81 19.27 2.71
C PHE A 87 18.46 19.95 2.43
N ARG A 88 17.41 19.18 2.15
CA ARG A 88 16.08 19.73 1.91
C ARG A 88 15.32 19.97 3.20
N GLU A 89 14.45 20.96 3.16
CA GLU A 89 13.48 21.20 4.24
C GLU A 89 12.43 20.10 4.30
N ILE A 90 12.22 19.51 5.47
CA ILE A 90 11.26 18.45 5.73
C ILE A 90 9.83 18.90 5.40
N ALA A 91 9.49 20.17 5.67
CA ALA A 91 8.18 20.73 5.33
C ALA A 91 7.86 20.68 3.83
N SER A 92 8.89 20.73 2.96
CA SER A 92 8.76 20.68 1.51
C SER A 92 8.59 19.26 0.95
N LEU A 93 8.77 18.22 1.78
CA LEU A 93 8.76 16.83 1.36
C LEU A 93 7.33 16.29 1.26
N SER A 94 7.13 15.36 0.31
CA SER A 94 5.91 14.55 0.26
C SER A 94 5.79 13.61 1.47
N GLY A 95 4.58 13.12 1.77
CA GLY A 95 4.37 12.16 2.86
C GLY A 95 5.26 10.93 2.76
N GLY A 96 5.42 10.37 1.55
CA GLY A 96 6.32 9.23 1.31
C GLY A 96 7.81 9.56 1.50
N GLN A 97 8.25 10.78 1.13
CA GLN A 97 9.62 11.21 1.39
C GLN A 97 9.88 11.39 2.88
N LYS A 98 8.94 11.96 3.63
CA LYS A 98 9.01 12.05 5.10
C LYS A 98 9.09 10.67 5.75
N GLN A 99 8.34 9.71 5.25
CA GLN A 99 8.38 8.33 5.73
C GLN A 99 9.77 7.69 5.54
N LYS A 100 10.38 7.90 4.37
CA LYS A 100 11.76 7.49 4.11
C LYS A 100 12.78 8.19 5.03
N VAL A 101 12.58 9.48 5.34
CA VAL A 101 13.42 10.21 6.30
C VAL A 101 13.32 9.59 7.70
N ALA A 102 12.11 9.27 8.19
CA ALA A 102 11.93 8.60 9.48
C ALA A 102 12.64 7.23 9.54
N ILE A 103 12.55 6.45 8.48
CA ILE A 103 13.25 5.16 8.39
C ILE A 103 14.75 5.37 8.35
N ALA A 104 15.27 6.37 7.62
CA ALA A 104 16.69 6.71 7.59
C ALA A 104 17.20 7.15 8.97
N ALA A 105 16.46 8.02 9.67
CA ALA A 105 16.83 8.46 11.03
C ALA A 105 16.94 7.28 12.00
N LEU A 106 15.99 6.33 11.90
CA LEU A 106 16.03 5.12 12.70
C LEU A 106 17.22 4.21 12.33
N LEU A 107 17.49 4.03 11.04
CA LEU A 107 18.61 3.23 10.54
C LEU A 107 19.97 3.77 10.97
N ALA A 108 20.13 5.10 10.98
CA ALA A 108 21.37 5.75 11.41
C ALA A 108 21.75 5.38 12.85
N LEU A 109 20.78 5.14 13.73
CA LEU A 109 20.96 4.70 15.11
C LEU A 109 21.41 3.24 15.24
N GLN A 110 21.27 2.43 14.20
CA GLN A 110 21.61 1.00 14.16
C GLN A 110 20.98 0.21 15.31
N PRO A 111 19.66 0.23 15.50
CA PRO A 111 18.99 -0.48 16.58
C PRO A 111 19.07 -1.99 16.38
N GLN A 112 18.96 -2.76 17.47
CA GLN A 112 18.85 -4.23 17.37
C GLN A 112 17.44 -4.69 16.94
N VAL A 113 16.43 -3.91 17.30
CA VAL A 113 15.01 -4.17 16.96
C VAL A 113 14.39 -2.92 16.37
N MET A 114 13.70 -3.05 15.26
CA MET A 114 12.89 -2.00 14.65
C MET A 114 11.41 -2.35 14.78
N VAL A 115 10.61 -1.43 15.31
CA VAL A 115 9.15 -1.55 15.38
C VAL A 115 8.54 -0.46 14.52
N LEU A 116 7.87 -0.84 13.45
CA LEU A 116 7.37 0.08 12.42
C LEU A 116 5.85 -0.05 12.35
N ASP A 117 5.15 1.05 12.63
CA ASP A 117 3.71 1.12 12.59
C ASP A 117 3.26 1.79 11.28
N GLU A 118 2.66 1.01 10.39
CA GLU A 118 2.22 1.38 9.04
C GLU A 118 3.29 2.14 8.22
N PRO A 119 4.53 1.61 8.10
CA PRO A 119 5.64 2.32 7.46
C PRO A 119 5.44 2.55 5.96
N THR A 120 4.38 2.01 5.37
CA THR A 120 4.10 2.17 3.94
C THR A 120 2.75 2.83 3.65
N ALA A 121 2.03 3.33 4.66
CA ALA A 121 0.68 3.90 4.49
C ALA A 121 0.62 5.04 3.46
N ALA A 122 1.62 5.93 3.46
CA ALA A 122 1.70 7.09 2.54
C ALA A 122 2.49 6.80 1.25
N LEU A 123 2.93 5.55 1.03
CA LEU A 123 3.75 5.17 -0.11
C LEU A 123 2.92 4.55 -1.25
N ASP A 124 3.36 4.82 -2.48
CA ASP A 124 2.91 4.07 -3.65
C ASP A 124 3.41 2.60 -3.61
N PRO A 125 2.83 1.69 -4.42
CA PRO A 125 3.20 0.28 -4.39
C PRO A 125 4.69 0.01 -4.61
N THR A 126 5.33 0.73 -5.53
CA THR A 126 6.76 0.57 -5.86
C THR A 126 7.65 1.00 -4.69
N SER A 127 7.34 2.14 -4.08
CA SER A 127 8.06 2.64 -2.90
C SER A 127 7.84 1.74 -1.67
N SER A 128 6.62 1.19 -1.50
CA SER A 128 6.31 0.23 -0.43
C SER A 128 7.15 -1.04 -0.59
N GLU A 129 7.23 -1.57 -1.80
CA GLU A 129 8.04 -2.74 -2.14
C GLU A 129 9.52 -2.51 -1.83
N LEU A 130 10.07 -1.35 -2.22
CA LEU A 130 11.46 -0.99 -1.95
C LEU A 130 11.77 -0.94 -0.45
N ILE A 131 10.87 -0.38 0.36
CA ILE A 131 11.04 -0.35 1.82
C ILE A 131 11.09 -1.76 2.40
N PHE A 132 10.17 -2.64 2.00
CA PHE A 132 10.18 -4.02 2.49
C PHE A 132 11.41 -4.81 2.03
N GLN A 133 11.89 -4.59 0.81
CA GLN A 133 13.17 -5.14 0.33
C GLN A 133 14.32 -4.69 1.22
N THR A 134 14.43 -3.38 1.47
CA THR A 134 15.46 -2.81 2.34
C THR A 134 15.41 -3.39 3.75
N LEU A 135 14.22 -3.48 4.36
CA LEU A 135 14.05 -4.07 5.68
C LEU A 135 14.45 -5.56 5.71
N SER A 136 14.09 -6.31 4.67
CA SER A 136 14.47 -7.72 4.52
C SER A 136 15.99 -7.89 4.37
N GLU A 137 16.66 -7.03 3.60
CA GLU A 137 18.11 -7.04 3.46
C GLU A 137 18.81 -6.71 4.78
N LEU A 138 18.34 -5.71 5.51
CA LEU A 138 18.87 -5.35 6.83
C LEU A 138 18.69 -6.47 7.84
N ASN A 139 17.54 -7.15 7.84
CA ASN A 139 17.32 -8.31 8.67
C ASN A 139 18.32 -9.43 8.36
N LYS A 140 18.54 -9.76 7.07
CA LYS A 140 19.44 -10.84 6.63
C LYS A 140 20.91 -10.51 6.80
N THR A 141 21.33 -9.27 6.50
CA THR A 141 22.76 -8.89 6.46
C THR A 141 23.27 -8.34 7.78
N LYS A 142 22.44 -7.64 8.52
CA LYS A 142 22.79 -6.98 9.79
C LYS A 142 22.21 -7.69 11.02
N GLY A 143 21.34 -8.68 10.84
CA GLY A 143 20.68 -9.40 11.94
C GLY A 143 19.68 -8.54 12.73
N ILE A 144 19.23 -7.41 12.18
CA ILE A 144 18.24 -6.52 12.84
C ILE A 144 16.90 -7.26 12.90
N THR A 145 16.29 -7.35 14.07
CA THR A 145 14.92 -7.86 14.21
C THR A 145 13.93 -6.78 13.79
N VAL A 146 13.01 -7.10 12.89
CA VAL A 146 12.01 -6.14 12.40
C VAL A 146 10.61 -6.63 12.74
N VAL A 147 9.84 -5.77 13.41
CA VAL A 147 8.40 -5.95 13.67
C VAL A 147 7.66 -4.88 12.87
N VAL A 148 6.82 -5.30 11.94
CA VAL A 148 6.03 -4.38 11.11
C VAL A 148 4.55 -4.60 11.38
N ILE A 149 3.83 -3.52 11.69
CA ILE A 149 2.38 -3.47 11.69
C ILE A 149 1.97 -2.91 10.34
N GLU A 150 1.19 -3.66 9.54
CA GLU A 150 0.86 -3.25 8.17
C GLU A 150 -0.45 -3.92 7.72
N GLN A 151 -1.21 -3.21 6.87
CA GLN A 151 -2.46 -3.69 6.30
C GLN A 151 -2.28 -4.32 4.91
N LYS A 152 -1.14 -4.06 4.25
CA LYS A 152 -0.83 -4.60 2.92
C LYS A 152 -0.37 -6.07 3.02
N VAL A 153 -1.31 -6.97 3.25
CA VAL A 153 -1.05 -8.41 3.51
C VAL A 153 -0.17 -9.09 2.45
N GLY A 154 -0.20 -8.63 1.20
CA GLY A 154 0.67 -9.15 0.14
C GLY A 154 2.16 -8.89 0.39
N LEU A 155 2.52 -7.75 1.00
CA LEU A 155 3.89 -7.46 1.39
C LEU A 155 4.30 -8.31 2.60
N LEU A 156 3.41 -8.46 3.58
CA LEU A 156 3.65 -9.31 4.75
C LEU A 156 3.89 -10.76 4.35
N ALA A 157 3.04 -11.31 3.47
CA ALA A 157 3.19 -12.66 2.95
C ALA A 157 4.52 -12.90 2.21
N LYS A 158 5.02 -11.88 1.53
CA LYS A 158 6.25 -11.97 0.72
C LYS A 158 7.52 -11.81 1.53
N TYR A 159 7.52 -10.95 2.54
CA TYR A 159 8.74 -10.49 3.22
C TYR A 159 8.87 -10.95 4.68
N CYS A 160 7.76 -11.26 5.36
CA CYS A 160 7.78 -11.63 6.77
C CYS A 160 7.86 -13.14 6.96
N SER A 161 8.78 -13.59 7.82
CA SER A 161 8.93 -15.01 8.15
C SER A 161 7.88 -15.51 9.15
N LYS A 162 7.32 -14.60 9.96
CA LYS A 162 6.26 -14.88 10.93
C LYS A 162 5.21 -13.80 10.86
N ILE A 163 3.95 -14.20 11.03
CA ILE A 163 2.78 -13.32 11.02
C ILE A 163 1.99 -13.54 12.30
N ALA A 164 1.60 -12.46 12.94
CA ALA A 164 0.69 -12.46 14.09
C ALA A 164 -0.59 -11.71 13.71
N VAL A 165 -1.73 -12.33 13.89
CA VAL A 165 -3.04 -11.70 13.68
C VAL A 165 -3.64 -11.38 15.04
N MET A 166 -4.13 -10.14 15.19
CA MET A 166 -4.74 -9.68 16.42
C MET A 166 -6.23 -9.39 16.22
N ASP A 167 -7.05 -9.85 17.15
CA ASP A 167 -8.46 -9.48 17.27
C ASP A 167 -8.78 -9.16 18.73
N LYS A 168 -9.50 -8.07 18.95
CA LYS A 168 -9.97 -7.62 20.30
C LYS A 168 -8.88 -7.65 21.38
N GLY A 169 -7.64 -7.29 21.01
CA GLY A 169 -6.51 -7.21 21.92
C GLY A 169 -5.82 -8.55 22.22
N THR A 170 -6.18 -9.63 21.52
CA THR A 170 -5.57 -10.95 21.66
C THR A 170 -4.96 -11.42 20.33
N ILE A 171 -3.93 -12.25 20.38
CA ILE A 171 -3.39 -12.91 19.19
C ILE A 171 -4.27 -14.13 18.90
N CYS A 172 -4.98 -14.12 17.77
CA CYS A 172 -5.86 -15.21 17.35
C CYS A 172 -5.18 -16.19 16.37
N ALA A 173 -4.12 -15.74 15.66
CA ALA A 173 -3.27 -16.62 14.85
C ALA A 173 -1.82 -16.16 14.89
N TYR A 174 -0.87 -17.11 14.90
CA TYR A 174 0.57 -16.84 14.87
C TYR A 174 1.30 -18.01 14.21
N GLY A 175 2.14 -17.71 13.23
CA GLY A 175 2.90 -18.74 12.51
C GLY A 175 3.61 -18.18 11.28
N SER A 176 4.01 -19.07 10.38
CA SER A 176 4.49 -18.71 9.04
C SER A 176 3.36 -18.08 8.22
N GLY A 177 3.70 -17.42 7.10
CA GLY A 177 2.70 -16.90 6.18
C GLY A 177 1.74 -17.99 5.68
N GLU A 178 2.26 -19.19 5.41
CA GLU A 178 1.46 -20.34 4.97
C GLU A 178 0.48 -20.81 6.05
N GLU A 179 0.96 -20.99 7.29
CA GLU A 179 0.15 -21.41 8.43
C GLU A 179 -0.98 -20.41 8.75
N VAL A 180 -0.71 -19.11 8.64
CA VAL A 180 -1.67 -18.08 8.99
C VAL A 180 -2.65 -17.81 7.84
N PHE A 181 -2.15 -17.62 6.62
CA PHE A 181 -3.02 -17.28 5.49
C PHE A 181 -3.85 -18.45 4.95
N SER A 182 -3.51 -19.71 5.29
CA SER A 182 -4.38 -20.87 5.03
C SER A 182 -5.70 -20.80 5.79
N GLN A 183 -5.73 -20.11 6.95
CA GLN A 183 -6.92 -19.96 7.80
C GLN A 183 -7.86 -18.85 7.29
N VAL A 184 -8.25 -18.95 6.01
CA VAL A 184 -9.01 -17.89 5.31
C VAL A 184 -10.30 -17.51 6.03
N ASP A 185 -11.04 -18.50 6.55
CA ASP A 185 -12.33 -18.27 7.20
C ASP A 185 -12.17 -17.49 8.52
N LEU A 186 -11.16 -17.85 9.34
CA LEU A 186 -10.81 -17.10 10.54
C LEU A 186 -10.42 -15.66 10.21
N LEU A 187 -9.58 -15.45 9.17
CA LEU A 187 -9.13 -14.12 8.78
C LEU A 187 -10.30 -13.25 8.30
N GLN A 188 -11.24 -13.83 7.55
CA GLN A 188 -12.45 -13.13 7.13
C GLN A 188 -13.36 -12.77 8.31
N GLU A 189 -13.51 -13.66 9.30
CA GLU A 189 -14.31 -13.39 10.51
C GLU A 189 -13.75 -12.21 11.31
N VAL A 190 -12.41 -12.11 11.44
CA VAL A 190 -11.74 -11.02 12.15
C VAL A 190 -11.50 -9.78 11.29
N GLY A 191 -11.98 -9.77 10.03
CA GLY A 191 -11.87 -8.63 9.13
C GLY A 191 -10.47 -8.39 8.55
N VAL A 192 -9.61 -9.40 8.55
CA VAL A 192 -8.27 -9.34 7.93
C VAL A 192 -8.33 -9.87 6.50
N ASP A 193 -7.85 -9.08 5.56
CA ASP A 193 -7.77 -9.50 4.16
C ASP A 193 -6.70 -10.59 3.97
N VAL A 194 -6.84 -11.41 2.94
CA VAL A 194 -5.85 -12.42 2.57
C VAL A 194 -5.24 -12.08 1.20
N PRO A 195 -3.98 -12.45 0.95
CA PRO A 195 -3.37 -12.26 -0.37
C PRO A 195 -4.23 -12.85 -1.48
N ARG A 196 -4.34 -12.15 -2.61
CA ARG A 196 -5.15 -12.61 -3.76
C ARG A 196 -4.76 -14.00 -4.25
N CYS A 197 -3.46 -14.32 -4.23
CA CYS A 197 -2.96 -15.64 -4.60
C CYS A 197 -3.52 -16.74 -3.69
N VAL A 198 -3.66 -16.49 -2.39
CA VAL A 198 -4.25 -17.43 -1.42
C VAL A 198 -5.73 -17.67 -1.74
N ARG A 199 -6.49 -16.60 -2.05
CA ARG A 199 -7.90 -16.74 -2.45
C ARG A 199 -8.06 -17.56 -3.72
N VAL A 200 -7.19 -17.37 -4.71
CA VAL A 200 -7.18 -18.17 -5.94
C VAL A 200 -6.84 -19.62 -5.62
N SER A 201 -5.80 -19.87 -4.82
CA SER A 201 -5.40 -21.22 -4.40
C SER A 201 -6.55 -21.95 -3.66
N LYS A 202 -7.23 -21.27 -2.72
CA LYS A 202 -8.40 -21.84 -2.03
C LYS A 202 -9.56 -22.14 -2.99
N GLY A 203 -9.85 -21.24 -3.92
CA GLY A 203 -10.89 -21.47 -4.94
C GLY A 203 -10.59 -22.67 -5.84
N VAL A 204 -9.32 -22.86 -6.22
CA VAL A 204 -8.88 -24.05 -6.97
C VAL A 204 -9.05 -25.31 -6.13
N HIS A 205 -8.61 -25.30 -4.88
CA HIS A 205 -8.80 -26.39 -3.93
C HIS A 205 -10.27 -26.77 -3.79
N GLU A 206 -11.16 -25.82 -3.55
CA GLU A 206 -12.61 -26.07 -3.41
C GLU A 206 -13.21 -26.67 -4.67
N LEU A 207 -12.81 -26.21 -5.87
CA LEU A 207 -13.24 -26.79 -7.14
C LEU A 207 -12.76 -28.24 -7.30
N LEU A 208 -11.50 -28.53 -6.97
CA LEU A 208 -10.91 -29.84 -7.15
C LEU A 208 -11.44 -30.89 -6.16
N HIS A 209 -11.91 -30.45 -4.99
CA HIS A 209 -12.58 -31.31 -4.01
C HIS A 209 -14.06 -31.57 -4.30
N GLN A 210 -14.65 -30.97 -5.36
CA GLN A 210 -15.95 -31.42 -5.83
C GLN A 210 -15.85 -32.87 -6.32
N VAL A 211 -16.87 -33.66 -6.01
CA VAL A 211 -16.89 -35.15 -6.20
C VAL A 211 -16.47 -35.59 -7.61
N GLU A 212 -16.71 -34.76 -8.60
CA GLU A 212 -16.42 -35.04 -10.01
C GLU A 212 -14.89 -34.96 -10.30
N TYR A 213 -14.15 -34.04 -9.72
CA TYR A 213 -12.70 -33.84 -9.94
C TYR A 213 -11.83 -34.60 -8.94
N ALA A 214 -12.31 -34.79 -7.72
CA ALA A 214 -11.57 -35.52 -6.67
C ALA A 214 -11.22 -36.96 -7.04
N ARG A 215 -12.03 -37.59 -7.88
CA ARG A 215 -11.78 -38.96 -8.40
C ARG A 215 -10.68 -39.03 -9.46
N LEU A 216 -10.35 -37.90 -10.05
CA LEU A 216 -9.37 -37.80 -11.14
C LEU A 216 -7.95 -37.51 -10.65
N LEU A 217 -7.77 -37.07 -9.39
CA LEU A 217 -6.48 -36.70 -8.83
C LEU A 217 -5.95 -37.81 -7.92
N SER A 218 -4.64 -38.05 -7.95
CA SER A 218 -3.97 -38.90 -6.96
C SER A 218 -3.74 -38.14 -5.67
N ASP A 219 -3.43 -38.87 -4.57
CA ASP A 219 -3.09 -38.24 -3.29
C ASP A 219 -1.91 -37.26 -3.42
N ALA A 220 -0.93 -37.55 -4.30
CA ALA A 220 0.19 -36.66 -4.59
C ALA A 220 -0.23 -35.38 -5.34
N ASP A 221 -1.18 -35.50 -6.28
CA ASP A 221 -1.72 -34.34 -6.99
C ASP A 221 -2.55 -33.46 -6.06
N GLN A 222 -3.33 -34.08 -5.18
CA GLN A 222 -4.12 -33.38 -4.16
C GLN A 222 -3.21 -32.60 -3.20
N ALA A 223 -2.11 -33.21 -2.74
CA ALA A 223 -1.16 -32.54 -1.85
C ALA A 223 -0.58 -31.24 -2.45
N VAL A 224 -0.26 -31.26 -3.76
CA VAL A 224 0.21 -30.03 -4.45
C VAL A 224 -0.91 -28.99 -4.59
N CYS A 225 -2.15 -29.43 -4.82
CA CYS A 225 -3.27 -28.53 -4.93
C CYS A 225 -3.70 -27.91 -3.59
N ASP A 226 -3.37 -28.57 -2.47
CA ASP A 226 -3.67 -28.15 -1.11
C ASP A 226 -2.66 -27.14 -0.53
N GLU A 227 -1.53 -26.92 -1.22
CA GLU A 227 -0.53 -25.95 -0.78
C GLU A 227 -1.07 -24.52 -0.82
N THR A 228 -0.77 -23.73 0.21
CA THR A 228 -1.13 -22.32 0.26
C THR A 228 -0.14 -21.48 -0.53
N ALA A 229 -0.57 -20.96 -1.68
CA ALA A 229 0.27 -20.13 -2.54
C ALA A 229 0.38 -18.69 -2.02
N LEU A 230 1.55 -18.28 -1.54
CA LEU A 230 1.82 -16.92 -1.03
C LEU A 230 2.27 -15.92 -2.10
N SER A 231 2.50 -16.37 -3.33
CA SER A 231 2.90 -15.50 -4.44
C SER A 231 2.11 -15.82 -5.70
N VAL A 232 2.02 -14.83 -6.60
CA VAL A 232 1.37 -15.02 -7.92
C VAL A 232 2.07 -16.13 -8.72
N GLN A 233 3.41 -16.24 -8.60
CA GLN A 233 4.18 -17.25 -9.29
C GLN A 233 3.88 -18.66 -8.75
N SER A 234 3.79 -18.83 -7.43
CA SER A 234 3.43 -20.13 -6.83
C SER A 234 1.98 -20.51 -7.17
N ALA A 235 1.04 -19.57 -7.10
CA ALA A 235 -0.35 -19.82 -7.50
C ALA A 235 -0.47 -20.20 -8.98
N ALA A 236 0.27 -19.53 -9.87
CA ALA A 236 0.28 -19.85 -11.30
C ALA A 236 0.85 -21.25 -11.57
N LYS A 237 1.94 -21.64 -10.89
CA LYS A 237 2.52 -22.97 -11.00
C LYS A 237 1.55 -24.06 -10.49
N GLN A 238 0.93 -23.83 -9.36
CA GLN A 238 -0.07 -24.72 -8.77
C GLN A 238 -1.24 -24.92 -9.73
N LEU A 239 -1.81 -23.83 -10.28
CA LEU A 239 -2.87 -23.86 -11.28
C LEU A 239 -2.47 -24.66 -12.51
N ALA A 240 -1.29 -24.36 -13.09
CA ALA A 240 -0.80 -25.07 -14.27
C ALA A 240 -0.61 -26.58 -13.99
N TYR A 241 -0.12 -26.93 -12.80
CA TYR A 241 0.03 -28.31 -12.39
C TYR A 241 -1.33 -29.02 -12.28
N CYS A 242 -2.29 -28.43 -11.57
CA CYS A 242 -3.64 -29.00 -11.39
C CYS A 242 -4.36 -29.17 -12.73
N VAL A 243 -4.29 -28.19 -13.62
CA VAL A 243 -4.88 -28.28 -14.98
C VAL A 243 -4.21 -29.39 -15.79
N GLY A 244 -2.87 -29.48 -15.74
CA GLY A 244 -2.12 -30.55 -16.43
C GLY A 244 -2.48 -31.94 -15.92
N ALA A 245 -2.58 -32.11 -14.61
CA ALA A 245 -2.97 -33.40 -13.99
C ALA A 245 -4.38 -33.83 -14.40
N LEU A 246 -5.35 -32.91 -14.44
CA LEU A 246 -6.70 -33.16 -14.90
C LEU A 246 -6.77 -33.51 -16.39
N GLN A 247 -6.02 -32.79 -17.25
CA GLN A 247 -5.99 -33.06 -18.69
C GLN A 247 -5.40 -34.44 -19.01
N HIS A 248 -4.27 -34.80 -18.37
CA HIS A 248 -3.66 -36.14 -18.61
C HIS A 248 -4.56 -37.29 -18.21
N ARG A 249 -5.36 -37.12 -17.16
CA ARG A 249 -6.23 -38.19 -16.67
C ARG A 249 -7.57 -38.25 -17.40
N SER A 250 -8.12 -37.12 -17.84
CA SER A 250 -9.32 -37.14 -18.70
C SER A 250 -9.04 -37.81 -20.05
N ILE A 251 -7.84 -37.63 -20.62
CA ILE A 251 -7.40 -38.34 -21.85
C ILE A 251 -7.28 -39.84 -21.59
N SER A 252 -6.72 -40.29 -20.47
CA SER A 252 -6.59 -41.70 -20.14
C SER A 252 -7.93 -42.40 -19.86
N LEU A 253 -8.95 -41.67 -19.39
CA LEU A 253 -10.30 -42.19 -19.17
C LEU A 253 -11.10 -42.30 -20.49
N THR A 254 -10.85 -41.43 -21.46
CA THR A 254 -11.45 -41.51 -22.79
C THR A 254 -10.84 -42.61 -23.63
N GLU A 255 -9.59 -42.99 -23.41
CA GLU A 255 -8.97 -44.16 -24.09
C GLU A 255 -9.36 -45.51 -23.47
N SER A 256 -9.87 -45.55 -22.25
CA SER A 256 -10.24 -46.79 -21.53
C SER A 256 -11.75 -47.05 -21.46
N ALA A 257 -12.61 -46.14 -21.90
CA ALA A 257 -14.04 -46.27 -21.90
C ALA A 257 -14.55 -46.28 -23.35
N GLU A 258 -14.95 -47.47 -23.86
CA GLU A 258 -15.97 -47.56 -24.90
C GLU A 258 -17.28 -46.99 -24.32
N LEU A 259 -17.48 -45.68 -24.43
CA LEU A 259 -18.73 -45.03 -24.08
C LEU A 259 -19.72 -45.21 -25.24
N PRO A 260 -21.00 -45.59 -24.98
CA PRO A 260 -22.03 -45.59 -25.99
C PRO A 260 -22.22 -44.16 -26.51
N ALA A 261 -22.24 -44.05 -27.84
CA ALA A 261 -22.39 -42.77 -28.56
C ALA A 261 -23.80 -42.20 -28.36
N THR A 262 -23.99 -41.42 -27.29
CA THR A 262 -25.07 -40.42 -27.20
C THR A 262 -24.67 -39.43 -26.07
N ASP A 263 -24.62 -38.16 -26.47
CA ASP A 263 -24.30 -36.99 -25.62
C ASP A 263 -22.82 -36.67 -25.42
N ALA A 264 -22.07 -36.64 -26.52
CA ALA A 264 -20.85 -35.84 -26.59
C ALA A 264 -21.25 -34.34 -26.62
N VAL A 265 -21.22 -33.67 -25.47
CA VAL A 265 -21.05 -32.23 -25.45
C VAL A 265 -19.66 -31.97 -26.00
N GLU A 266 -19.59 -31.42 -27.20
CA GLU A 266 -18.37 -30.87 -27.81
C GLU A 266 -17.75 -29.85 -26.87
N LEU A 267 -16.84 -30.30 -26.02
CA LEU A 267 -15.77 -29.46 -25.51
C LEU A 267 -14.72 -29.34 -26.59
N ALA A 268 -15.14 -28.66 -27.69
CA ALA A 268 -14.20 -28.21 -28.73
C ALA A 268 -13.09 -27.39 -28.08
N GLY A 269 -11.87 -27.82 -28.36
CA GLY A 269 -10.65 -27.10 -27.94
C GLY A 269 -10.66 -25.70 -28.49
N GLU A 270 -11.02 -24.78 -27.64
CA GLU A 270 -10.59 -23.40 -27.70
C GLU A 270 -10.05 -23.04 -26.32
N THR A 271 -8.73 -22.88 -26.29
CA THR A 271 -8.02 -22.19 -25.24
C THR A 271 -8.67 -20.83 -25.04
N TYR A 272 -9.54 -20.70 -24.07
CA TYR A 272 -10.07 -19.41 -23.64
C TYR A 272 -8.97 -18.70 -22.84
N LEU A 273 -7.94 -18.25 -23.54
CA LEU A 273 -7.26 -17.03 -23.19
C LEU A 273 -8.16 -15.93 -23.73
N PRO A 274 -8.63 -14.96 -22.93
CA PRO A 274 -9.28 -13.79 -23.49
C PRO A 274 -8.28 -13.19 -24.45
N LYS A 275 -8.59 -13.21 -25.75
CA LYS A 275 -7.86 -12.41 -26.74
C LYS A 275 -8.06 -10.97 -26.30
N ILE A 276 -7.01 -10.39 -25.74
CA ILE A 276 -6.84 -8.95 -25.68
C ILE A 276 -6.46 -8.58 -27.11
N ASP A 277 -7.46 -8.34 -27.94
CA ASP A 277 -7.27 -7.76 -29.27
C ASP A 277 -6.91 -6.28 -29.07
N GLY A 278 -5.59 -6.03 -29.04
CA GLY A 278 -4.97 -4.72 -29.09
C GLY A 278 -3.47 -4.90 -29.20
N PRO A 279 -2.79 -4.17 -30.06
CA PRO A 279 -1.35 -4.37 -30.28
C PRO A 279 -0.58 -4.04 -29.02
N VAL A 280 0.07 -5.05 -28.43
CA VAL A 280 1.17 -4.85 -27.49
C VAL A 280 2.33 -4.31 -28.30
N VAL A 281 2.45 -3.00 -28.38
CA VAL A 281 3.67 -2.34 -28.85
C VAL A 281 4.58 -2.21 -27.65
N ALA A 282 5.49 -3.15 -27.50
CA ALA A 282 6.69 -2.94 -26.74
C ALA A 282 7.67 -2.20 -27.66
N GLU A 283 7.83 -0.89 -27.45
CA GLU A 283 9.08 -0.20 -27.76
C GLU A 283 9.22 1.04 -26.88
N SER A 284 10.36 1.08 -26.23
CA SER A 284 10.91 2.14 -25.39
C SER A 284 11.09 3.45 -26.16
N SER A 285 10.68 4.55 -25.56
CA SER A 285 11.43 5.80 -25.40
C SER A 285 10.50 7.01 -25.32
N GLY A 286 10.57 7.71 -24.21
CA GLY A 286 10.07 9.08 -24.07
C GLY A 286 8.81 9.25 -23.25
N PRO A 287 8.69 10.40 -22.57
CA PRO A 287 7.71 10.62 -21.52
C PRO A 287 6.31 10.84 -22.10
N PHE A 288 5.37 10.20 -21.46
CA PHE A 288 3.93 10.46 -21.40
C PHE A 288 3.33 11.43 -22.43
N ASP A 289 3.00 10.91 -23.62
CA ASP A 289 1.98 11.48 -24.48
C ASP A 289 0.91 10.41 -24.78
N ARG A 290 -0.33 10.82 -24.54
CA ARG A 290 -1.59 10.17 -24.90
C ARG A 290 -2.32 9.38 -23.80
N ILE A 291 -3.12 10.13 -23.03
CA ILE A 291 -4.44 9.63 -22.65
C ILE A 291 -5.29 9.69 -23.93
N GLY A 292 -5.49 8.52 -24.56
CA GLY A 292 -6.44 8.39 -25.65
C GLY A 292 -7.85 8.60 -25.12
N VAL A 293 -8.47 9.68 -25.51
CA VAL A 293 -9.92 9.86 -25.41
C VAL A 293 -10.57 8.81 -26.30
N LEU A 294 -11.28 7.87 -25.69
CA LEU A 294 -12.22 7.02 -26.41
C LEU A 294 -13.34 7.94 -26.93
N GLN A 295 -13.33 8.23 -28.22
CA GLN A 295 -14.40 8.91 -28.90
C GLN A 295 -15.52 7.92 -29.27
N ASP A 296 -16.74 8.34 -28.93
CA ASP A 296 -18.01 8.12 -29.58
C ASP A 296 -18.73 6.78 -29.45
N ALA A 297 -19.63 6.75 -28.48
CA ALA A 297 -21.00 6.29 -28.71
C ALA A 297 -21.94 7.47 -28.38
N GLU A 298 -22.78 7.89 -29.29
CA GLU A 298 -23.81 8.90 -29.08
C GLU A 298 -24.73 8.51 -27.92
N GLN A 299 -24.45 9.10 -26.74
CA GLN A 299 -25.33 9.04 -25.59
C GLN A 299 -26.12 10.35 -25.48
N PRO A 300 -27.34 10.36 -24.90
CA PRO A 300 -28.13 11.56 -24.69
C PRO A 300 -27.26 12.56 -23.92
N SER A 301 -27.36 13.82 -24.26
CA SER A 301 -26.56 14.96 -23.76
C SER A 301 -26.52 14.95 -22.22
N VAL A 302 -25.60 14.21 -21.64
CA VAL A 302 -25.36 14.20 -20.19
C VAL A 302 -24.63 15.51 -19.89
N GLN A 303 -25.27 16.38 -19.14
CA GLN A 303 -24.72 17.69 -18.81
C GLN A 303 -23.46 17.53 -17.95
N SER A 304 -22.34 18.08 -18.40
CA SER A 304 -21.13 18.16 -17.60
C SER A 304 -21.38 18.95 -16.31
N VAL A 305 -20.93 18.41 -15.18
CA VAL A 305 -21.03 19.08 -13.87
C VAL A 305 -19.72 19.72 -13.45
N LEU A 306 -18.60 19.25 -13.99
CA LEU A 306 -17.27 19.81 -13.76
C LEU A 306 -16.41 19.62 -15.00
N ASP A 307 -15.82 20.70 -15.49
CA ASP A 307 -14.84 20.68 -16.55
C ASP A 307 -13.55 21.36 -16.07
N VAL A 308 -12.44 20.67 -16.22
CA VAL A 308 -11.10 21.21 -16.09
C VAL A 308 -10.54 21.32 -17.50
N ILE A 309 -10.14 22.53 -17.91
CA ILE A 309 -9.75 22.83 -19.28
C ILE A 309 -8.32 23.37 -19.29
N ASP A 310 -7.38 22.60 -19.84
CA ASP A 310 -5.96 22.96 -19.99
C ASP A 310 -5.34 23.56 -18.71
N ALA A 311 -5.79 23.09 -17.55
CA ALA A 311 -5.38 23.65 -16.27
C ALA A 311 -3.92 23.36 -15.98
N THR A 312 -3.15 24.41 -15.72
CA THR A 312 -1.74 24.34 -15.34
C THR A 312 -1.53 25.07 -14.03
N PHE A 313 -0.82 24.43 -13.11
CA PHE A 313 -0.38 25.00 -11.85
C PHE A 313 0.97 24.42 -11.45
N LYS A 314 1.90 25.28 -11.00
CA LYS A 314 3.21 24.88 -10.44
C LYS A 314 3.42 25.63 -9.12
N TYR A 315 3.87 24.91 -8.09
CA TYR A 315 4.27 25.52 -6.82
C TYR A 315 5.49 26.42 -7.03
N GLN A 316 5.64 27.41 -6.15
CA GLN A 316 6.82 28.27 -6.20
C GLN A 316 8.07 27.45 -5.87
N ASN A 317 9.12 27.65 -6.66
CA ASN A 317 10.43 26.98 -6.50
C ASN A 317 10.37 25.43 -6.55
N SER A 318 9.36 24.84 -7.19
CA SER A 318 9.23 23.41 -7.37
C SER A 318 8.84 23.06 -8.81
N THR A 319 9.23 21.88 -9.25
CA THR A 319 8.74 21.26 -10.49
C THR A 319 7.36 20.61 -10.30
N ASP A 320 6.91 20.49 -9.04
CA ASP A 320 5.65 19.83 -8.69
C ASP A 320 4.43 20.69 -9.09
N GLY A 321 3.39 20.01 -9.53
CA GLY A 321 2.17 20.66 -9.94
C GLY A 321 1.36 19.83 -10.92
N VAL A 322 0.61 20.49 -11.77
CA VAL A 322 -0.12 19.92 -12.91
C VAL A 322 0.11 20.77 -14.16
N GLU A 323 0.18 20.14 -15.32
CA GLU A 323 0.45 20.80 -16.58
C GLU A 323 -0.56 20.38 -17.64
N ARG A 324 -1.31 21.34 -18.16
CA ARG A 324 -2.31 21.17 -19.25
C ARG A 324 -3.29 20.02 -19.00
N VAL A 325 -3.80 19.89 -17.79
CA VAL A 325 -4.75 18.84 -17.43
C VAL A 325 -6.13 19.23 -17.92
N SER A 326 -6.79 18.33 -18.65
CA SER A 326 -8.18 18.44 -19.05
C SER A 326 -8.96 17.21 -18.59
N LEU A 327 -10.14 17.43 -18.01
CA LEU A 327 -11.02 16.38 -17.48
C LEU A 327 -12.44 16.90 -17.43
N SER A 328 -13.39 16.11 -17.90
CA SER A 328 -14.83 16.41 -17.78
C SER A 328 -15.52 15.35 -16.95
N LEU A 329 -16.34 15.77 -16.01
CA LEU A 329 -17.16 14.88 -15.17
C LEU A 329 -18.63 15.17 -15.40
N HIS A 330 -19.43 14.13 -15.54
CA HIS A 330 -20.85 14.21 -15.80
C HIS A 330 -21.69 13.82 -14.59
N SER A 331 -22.94 14.22 -14.59
CA SER A 331 -23.85 13.91 -13.48
C SER A 331 -24.00 12.40 -13.29
N GLY A 332 -23.83 11.92 -12.06
CA GLY A 332 -23.96 10.50 -11.69
C GLY A 332 -22.73 9.65 -11.93
N GLU A 333 -21.63 10.20 -12.45
CA GLU A 333 -20.38 9.44 -12.64
C GLU A 333 -19.64 9.23 -11.32
N LEU A 334 -19.01 8.06 -11.20
CA LEU A 334 -18.01 7.73 -10.18
C LEU A 334 -16.65 7.57 -10.86
N VAL A 335 -15.76 8.52 -10.69
CA VAL A 335 -14.46 8.56 -11.36
C VAL A 335 -13.32 8.36 -10.40
N ALA A 336 -12.41 7.43 -10.70
CA ALA A 336 -11.20 7.19 -9.93
C ALA A 336 -10.01 7.94 -10.55
N LEU A 337 -9.37 8.82 -9.76
CA LEU A 337 -8.13 9.48 -10.13
C LEU A 337 -6.94 8.68 -9.58
N VAL A 338 -6.22 8.00 -10.46
CA VAL A 338 -5.08 7.13 -10.09
C VAL A 338 -3.75 7.71 -10.57
N GLY A 339 -2.67 7.35 -9.92
CA GLY A 339 -1.31 7.79 -10.28
C GLY A 339 -0.32 7.65 -9.10
N GLN A 340 0.96 7.71 -9.40
CA GLN A 340 2.03 7.65 -8.39
C GLN A 340 2.00 8.85 -7.43
N ASN A 341 2.73 8.75 -6.32
CA ASN A 341 2.94 9.88 -5.43
C ASN A 341 3.74 10.98 -6.17
N GLY A 342 3.28 12.23 -6.03
CA GLY A 342 3.84 13.35 -6.80
C GLY A 342 3.19 13.59 -8.17
N ALA A 343 2.30 12.71 -8.66
CA ALA A 343 1.63 12.86 -9.97
C ALA A 343 0.63 14.04 -10.06
N GLY A 344 0.50 14.86 -9.02
CA GLY A 344 -0.36 16.05 -9.05
C GLY A 344 -1.83 15.81 -8.63
N LYS A 345 -2.22 14.60 -8.19
CA LYS A 345 -3.61 14.28 -7.78
C LYS A 345 -4.17 15.27 -6.76
N THR A 346 -3.45 15.48 -5.66
CA THR A 346 -3.85 16.43 -4.61
C THR A 346 -3.87 17.87 -5.11
N THR A 347 -2.97 18.22 -6.03
CA THR A 347 -2.94 19.57 -6.66
C THR A 347 -4.18 19.78 -7.49
N LEU A 348 -4.56 18.78 -8.31
CA LEU A 348 -5.80 18.86 -9.11
C LEU A 348 -7.03 18.98 -8.21
N THR A 349 -7.13 18.20 -7.13
CA THR A 349 -8.22 18.31 -6.16
C THR A 349 -8.28 19.71 -5.54
N LYS A 350 -7.13 20.30 -5.17
CA LYS A 350 -7.06 21.66 -4.64
C LYS A 350 -7.43 22.75 -5.66
N LEU A 351 -7.20 22.51 -6.93
CA LEU A 351 -7.66 23.40 -8.01
C LEU A 351 -9.18 23.33 -8.16
N VAL A 352 -9.75 22.12 -8.19
CA VAL A 352 -11.20 21.90 -8.36
C VAL A 352 -12.01 22.48 -7.20
N ASN A 353 -11.50 22.41 -5.96
CA ASN A 353 -12.20 22.99 -4.79
C ASN A 353 -11.86 24.47 -4.53
N GLY A 354 -11.08 25.10 -5.42
CA GLY A 354 -10.74 26.51 -5.37
C GLY A 354 -9.75 26.93 -4.28
N LEU A 355 -9.05 25.97 -3.63
CA LEU A 355 -7.96 26.27 -2.70
C LEU A 355 -6.69 26.72 -3.44
N LEU A 356 -6.54 26.30 -4.69
CA LEU A 356 -5.52 26.79 -5.60
C LEU A 356 -6.19 27.38 -6.84
N ARG A 357 -5.47 28.27 -7.52
CA ARG A 357 -5.92 28.86 -8.80
C ARG A 357 -4.98 28.40 -9.91
N PRO A 358 -5.50 27.96 -11.05
CA PRO A 358 -4.65 27.61 -12.18
C PRO A 358 -3.91 28.86 -12.68
N ARG A 359 -2.66 28.68 -13.10
CA ARG A 359 -1.89 29.76 -13.76
C ARG A 359 -2.34 29.98 -15.20
N SER A 360 -2.77 28.92 -15.87
CA SER A 360 -3.40 28.95 -17.19
C SER A 360 -4.47 27.85 -17.26
N GLY A 361 -5.37 27.95 -18.23
CA GLY A 361 -6.55 27.11 -18.31
C GLY A 361 -7.70 27.61 -17.44
N ASP A 362 -8.75 26.84 -17.32
CA ASP A 362 -9.96 27.21 -16.58
C ASP A 362 -10.62 25.98 -15.92
N ILE A 363 -11.48 26.25 -14.95
CA ILE A 363 -12.31 25.25 -14.28
C ILE A 363 -13.76 25.74 -14.34
N HIS A 364 -14.64 24.92 -14.87
CA HIS A 364 -16.06 25.21 -14.98
C HIS A 364 -16.85 24.27 -14.08
N ILE A 365 -17.83 24.82 -13.39
CA ILE A 365 -18.82 24.06 -12.62
C ILE A 365 -20.19 24.33 -13.23
N LYS A 366 -20.87 23.28 -13.68
CA LYS A 366 -22.16 23.37 -14.38
C LYS A 366 -22.11 24.34 -15.55
N GLY A 367 -21.02 24.34 -16.30
CA GLY A 367 -20.79 25.20 -17.45
C GLY A 367 -20.37 26.66 -17.16
N ALA A 368 -20.30 27.06 -15.88
CA ALA A 368 -19.86 28.40 -15.48
C ALA A 368 -18.39 28.41 -15.06
N SER A 369 -17.59 29.35 -15.62
CA SER A 369 -16.18 29.52 -15.21
C SER A 369 -16.08 29.91 -13.73
N CYS A 370 -15.19 29.23 -13.00
CA CYS A 370 -14.92 29.49 -11.59
C CYS A 370 -13.79 30.51 -11.36
N LYS A 371 -13.28 31.15 -12.42
CA LYS A 371 -12.09 31.99 -12.35
C LYS A 371 -12.22 33.12 -11.32
N ASP A 372 -13.40 33.74 -11.28
CA ASP A 372 -13.69 34.89 -10.41
C ASP A 372 -14.47 34.49 -9.14
N TRP A 373 -14.78 33.22 -8.97
CA TRP A 373 -15.52 32.75 -7.79
C TRP A 373 -14.64 32.72 -6.56
N LYS A 374 -15.22 33.11 -5.43
CA LYS A 374 -14.57 32.88 -4.11
C LYS A 374 -14.61 31.39 -3.77
N THR A 375 -13.66 30.93 -2.98
CA THR A 375 -13.63 29.53 -2.51
C THR A 375 -14.95 29.12 -1.82
N SER A 376 -15.58 30.03 -1.07
CA SER A 376 -16.89 29.81 -0.44
C SER A 376 -18.04 29.60 -1.44
N GLN A 377 -17.95 30.16 -2.64
CA GLN A 377 -18.95 29.93 -3.71
C GLN A 377 -18.72 28.56 -4.36
N ILE A 378 -17.44 28.17 -4.58
CA ILE A 378 -17.09 26.84 -5.09
C ILE A 378 -17.53 25.77 -4.10
N ALA A 379 -17.34 25.99 -2.80
CA ALA A 379 -17.73 25.05 -1.74
C ALA A 379 -19.23 24.75 -1.67
N GLN A 380 -20.08 25.60 -2.26
CA GLN A 380 -21.51 25.30 -2.41
C GLN A 380 -21.82 24.22 -3.47
N HIS A 381 -20.86 23.94 -4.34
CA HIS A 381 -21.01 22.99 -5.44
C HIS A 381 -20.07 21.78 -5.33
N VAL A 382 -18.90 21.96 -4.73
CA VAL A 382 -17.85 20.94 -4.61
C VAL A 382 -17.52 20.70 -3.14
N SER A 383 -17.82 19.52 -2.65
CA SER A 383 -17.39 19.07 -1.32
C SER A 383 -16.12 18.23 -1.43
N THR A 384 -15.19 18.42 -0.50
CA THR A 384 -13.91 17.70 -0.49
C THR A 384 -13.70 17.06 0.88
N LEU A 385 -13.33 15.79 0.88
CA LEU A 385 -12.78 15.11 2.06
C LEU A 385 -11.27 15.02 1.91
N PHE A 386 -10.52 15.60 2.85
CA PHE A 386 -9.06 15.51 2.85
C PHE A 386 -8.58 14.15 3.34
N GLN A 387 -7.36 13.79 2.93
CA GLN A 387 -6.71 12.54 3.35
C GLN A 387 -6.60 12.43 4.88
N ASN A 388 -6.31 13.53 5.56
CA ASN A 388 -6.42 13.62 7.03
C ASN A 388 -7.67 14.42 7.38
N PRO A 389 -8.74 13.77 7.91
CA PRO A 389 -9.98 14.44 8.27
C PRO A 389 -9.82 15.41 9.45
N ASP A 390 -8.78 15.27 10.29
CA ASP A 390 -8.52 16.17 11.43
C ASP A 390 -8.32 17.63 10.99
N TYR A 391 -7.81 17.84 9.78
CA TYR A 391 -7.69 19.19 9.20
C TYR A 391 -9.04 19.83 8.83
N GLN A 392 -10.14 19.07 8.85
CA GLN A 392 -11.48 19.54 8.51
C GLN A 392 -12.41 19.59 9.71
N ILE A 393 -12.11 18.86 10.78
CA ILE A 393 -12.93 18.78 11.98
C ILE A 393 -12.57 19.95 12.90
N CYS A 394 -13.54 20.83 13.15
CA CYS A 394 -13.34 22.05 13.95
C CYS A 394 -14.00 21.96 15.34
N LYS A 395 -14.82 20.94 15.59
CA LYS A 395 -15.58 20.78 16.85
C LYS A 395 -15.24 19.49 17.57
N GLU A 396 -15.36 19.52 18.89
CA GLU A 396 -15.14 18.34 19.75
C GLU A 396 -16.27 17.33 19.68
N ARG A 397 -17.49 17.77 19.29
CA ARG A 397 -18.67 16.91 19.20
C ARG A 397 -19.16 16.79 17.77
N ALA A 398 -19.40 15.57 17.32
CA ALA A 398 -19.86 15.28 15.96
C ALA A 398 -21.13 16.04 15.58
N ILE A 399 -22.09 16.18 16.51
CA ILE A 399 -23.36 16.91 16.26
C ILE A 399 -23.14 18.42 16.04
N GLU A 400 -22.12 18.99 16.67
CA GLU A 400 -21.77 20.40 16.52
C GLU A 400 -21.03 20.64 15.17
N GLU A 401 -20.20 19.68 14.76
CA GLU A 401 -19.55 19.71 13.46
C GLU A 401 -20.55 19.65 12.31
N ILE A 402 -21.55 18.76 12.40
CA ILE A 402 -22.63 18.66 11.40
C ILE A 402 -23.45 19.94 11.31
N LYS A 403 -23.65 20.67 12.41
CA LYS A 403 -24.42 21.92 12.45
C LYS A 403 -23.65 23.12 11.86
N LEU A 404 -22.33 23.01 11.62
CA LEU A 404 -21.52 24.06 10.99
C LEU A 404 -21.72 24.17 9.49
N ARG A 405 -22.34 23.19 8.87
CA ARG A 405 -22.63 23.10 7.43
C ARG A 405 -24.15 23.43 7.19
#